data_6fea1333e063abc9d2d9ba433eed8e04
#
_entry.id   6fea1333e063abc9d2d9ba433eed8e04
#
_cell.length_a   1.000
_cell.length_b   1.000
_cell.length_c   1.000
_cell.angle_alpha   90.00
_cell.angle_beta   90.00
_cell.angle_gamma   90.00
#
_symmetry.space_group_name_H-M   'P 1'
#
loop_
_entity.id
_entity.type
_entity.pdbx_description
1 polymer ?
#
loop_
_entity_poly.entity_id
_entity_poly.type
_entity_poly.pdbx_seq_one_letter_code
_entity_poly.pdbx_strand_id
1 'polypeptide(L)'
;LVLTCAGESRCVPVEDIRYFEIQQRIVTVYYGTERFEFYSTMMRLEEQLFNKGFVRTHKSFLVGKRFIHSIDSTRVVLDSGEELPVGKRYYADSLASIGVAS
;
A
#
# COMPACT_ATOMS: atom_id res chain seq x y z
N LEU A 1 4.86 10.64 -7.65
CA LEU A 1 5.56 10.52 -6.37
C LEU A 1 7.05 10.34 -6.61
N VAL A 2 7.86 11.19 -6.01
CA VAL A 2 9.32 11.09 -6.12
C VAL A 2 9.85 10.44 -4.84
N LEU A 3 10.57 9.34 -5.00
CA LEU A 3 11.15 8.58 -3.90
C LEU A 3 12.66 8.60 -4.02
N THR A 4 13.36 8.88 -2.92
CA THR A 4 14.82 9.02 -2.93
C THR A 4 15.45 8.09 -1.90
N CYS A 5 16.49 7.38 -2.31
CA CYS A 5 17.30 6.56 -1.43
C CYS A 5 18.72 6.43 -2.00
N ALA A 6 19.72 6.62 -1.15
CA ALA A 6 21.15 6.46 -1.52
C ALA A 6 21.55 7.26 -2.75
N GLY A 7 21.03 8.47 -2.89
CA GLY A 7 21.37 9.36 -4.01
C GLY A 7 20.57 9.10 -5.28
N GLU A 8 19.76 8.07 -5.31
CA GLU A 8 18.87 7.80 -6.45
C GLU A 8 17.48 8.33 -6.16
N SER A 9 16.90 9.04 -7.12
CA SER A 9 15.51 9.49 -7.05
C SER A 9 14.74 8.85 -8.18
N ARG A 10 13.58 8.26 -7.84
CA ARG A 10 12.69 7.65 -8.84
C ARG A 10 11.36 8.37 -8.86
N CYS A 11 10.89 8.67 -10.06
CA CYS A 11 9.55 9.19 -10.27
C CYS A 11 8.61 8.02 -10.50
N VAL A 12 7.71 7.77 -9.56
CA VAL A 12 6.81 6.63 -9.62
C VAL A 12 5.38 7.15 -9.74
N PRO A 13 4.67 6.82 -10.84
CA PRO A 13 3.27 7.20 -10.94
C PRO A 13 2.46 6.53 -9.84
N VAL A 14 1.68 7.33 -9.11
CA VAL A 14 0.90 6.84 -7.97
C VAL A 14 -0.05 5.73 -8.40
N GLU A 15 -0.64 5.85 -9.58
CA GLU A 15 -1.59 4.89 -10.13
C GLU A 15 -0.96 3.53 -10.48
N ASP A 16 0.38 3.46 -10.57
CA ASP A 16 1.09 2.22 -10.86
C ASP A 16 1.49 1.47 -9.60
N ILE A 17 1.36 2.09 -8.44
CA ILE A 17 1.80 1.50 -7.17
C ILE A 17 0.74 0.51 -6.68
N ARG A 18 1.15 -0.77 -6.55
CA ARG A 18 0.28 -1.79 -6.00
C ARG A 18 0.20 -1.70 -4.49
N TYR A 19 1.36 -1.59 -3.82
CA TYR A 19 1.36 -1.47 -2.37
C TYR A 19 2.74 -1.06 -1.85
N PHE A 20 2.75 -0.61 -0.61
CA PHE A 20 3.95 -0.36 0.18
C PHE A 20 3.99 -1.36 1.32
N GLU A 21 5.16 -1.90 1.57
CA GLU A 21 5.43 -2.72 2.75
C GLU A 21 6.44 -1.99 3.62
N ILE A 22 6.16 -1.89 4.92
CA ILE A 22 7.04 -1.22 5.85
C ILE A 22 7.56 -2.22 6.89
N GLN A 23 8.87 -2.26 7.07
CA GLN A 23 9.51 -3.01 8.14
C GLN A 23 10.45 -2.06 8.87
N GLN A 24 10.07 -1.69 10.09
CA GLN A 24 10.75 -0.65 10.85
C GLN A 24 10.70 0.66 10.07
N ARG A 25 11.83 1.17 9.58
CA ARG A 25 11.88 2.41 8.79
C ARG A 25 12.16 2.18 7.31
N ILE A 26 12.25 0.93 6.90
CA ILE A 26 12.50 0.58 5.50
C ILE A 26 11.16 0.33 4.83
N VAL A 27 10.88 1.11 3.82
CA VAL A 27 9.68 0.98 3.00
C VAL A 27 10.07 0.40 1.65
N THR A 28 9.36 -0.63 1.22
CA THR A 28 9.48 -1.15 -0.12
C THR A 28 8.21 -0.80 -0.88
N VAL A 29 8.36 -0.10 -2.01
CA VAL A 29 7.24 0.18 -2.91
C VAL A 29 7.27 -0.80 -4.07
N TYR A 30 6.10 -1.38 -4.37
CA TYR A 30 5.93 -2.32 -5.48
C TYR A 30 5.06 -1.68 -6.54
N TYR A 31 5.61 -1.50 -7.74
CA TYR A 31 4.91 -0.85 -8.84
C TYR A 31 5.31 -1.49 -10.17
N GLY A 32 4.33 -1.72 -11.05
CA GLY A 32 4.60 -2.45 -12.28
C GLY A 32 5.27 -3.79 -11.99
N THR A 33 6.40 -4.05 -12.61
CA THR A 33 7.22 -5.25 -12.34
C THR A 33 8.43 -4.92 -11.46
N GLU A 34 8.47 -3.73 -10.88
CA GLU A 34 9.64 -3.23 -10.16
C GLU A 34 9.35 -3.02 -8.69
N ARG A 35 10.43 -2.85 -7.92
CA ARG A 35 10.34 -2.44 -6.52
C ARG A 35 11.49 -1.48 -6.21
N PHE A 36 11.28 -0.65 -5.20
CA PHE A 36 12.29 0.31 -4.76
C PHE A 36 12.19 0.46 -3.24
N GLU A 37 13.34 0.48 -2.57
CA GLU A 37 13.39 0.62 -1.11
C GLU A 37 13.83 2.04 -0.75
N PHE A 38 13.21 2.60 0.29
CA PHE A 38 13.56 3.92 0.81
C PHE A 38 13.20 3.99 2.29
N TYR A 39 13.67 5.03 2.95
CA TYR A 39 13.40 5.23 4.38
C TYR A 39 12.22 6.15 4.56
N SER A 40 11.23 5.73 5.35
CA SER A 40 10.08 6.55 5.69
C SER A 40 9.33 5.92 6.87
N THR A 41 8.16 6.47 7.16
CA THR A 41 7.25 5.92 8.17
C THR A 41 5.87 5.76 7.56
N MET A 42 5.04 4.92 8.15
CA MET A 42 3.67 4.75 7.69
C MET A 42 2.89 6.07 7.79
N MET A 43 3.12 6.83 8.86
CA MET A 43 2.46 8.13 9.03
C MET A 43 2.78 9.08 7.87
N ARG A 44 4.04 9.17 7.48
CA ARG A 44 4.45 10.03 6.36
C ARG A 44 3.83 9.57 5.05
N LEU A 45 3.81 8.27 4.82
CA LEU A 45 3.19 7.71 3.62
C LEU A 45 1.70 8.01 3.57
N GLU A 46 1.01 7.83 4.68
CA GLU A 46 -0.42 8.11 4.74
C GLU A 46 -0.71 9.59 4.47
N GLU A 47 0.12 10.49 4.97
CA GLU A 47 0.00 11.92 4.68
C GLU A 47 0.23 12.23 3.21
N GLN A 48 1.31 11.67 2.63
CA GLN A 48 1.65 11.91 1.22
C GLN A 48 0.63 11.35 0.26
N LEU A 49 -0.02 10.25 0.64
CA LEU A 49 -0.94 9.52 -0.22
C LEU A 49 -2.41 9.75 0.17
N PHE A 50 -2.66 10.73 1.02
CA PHE A 50 -4.02 11.07 1.40
C PHE A 50 -4.86 11.38 0.16
N ASN A 51 -6.05 10.78 0.07
CA ASN A 51 -6.95 10.90 -1.08
C ASN A 51 -6.38 10.41 -2.42
N LYS A 52 -5.34 9.60 -2.40
CA LYS A 52 -4.74 9.07 -3.61
C LYS A 52 -5.11 7.62 -3.90
N GLY A 53 -6.08 7.09 -3.18
CA GLY A 53 -6.59 5.75 -3.44
C GLY A 53 -5.86 4.62 -2.75
N PHE A 54 -5.26 4.89 -1.60
CA PHE A 54 -4.59 3.85 -0.80
C PHE A 54 -5.37 3.55 0.46
N VAL A 55 -5.25 2.32 0.94
CA VAL A 55 -5.88 1.87 2.17
C VAL A 55 -4.87 1.08 3.00
N ARG A 56 -4.86 1.35 4.30
CA ARG A 56 -4.01 0.60 5.23
C ARG A 56 -4.76 -0.64 5.67
N THR A 57 -4.30 -1.80 5.20
CA THR A 57 -4.93 -3.09 5.51
C THR A 57 -4.26 -3.81 6.67
N HIS A 58 -3.06 -3.36 7.05
CA HIS A 58 -2.25 -3.98 8.09
C HIS A 58 -1.29 -2.91 8.61
N LYS A 59 -0.76 -3.11 9.82
CA LYS A 59 0.19 -2.15 10.39
C LYS A 59 1.40 -1.89 9.48
N SER A 60 1.74 -2.87 8.64
CA SER A 60 2.91 -2.82 7.77
C SER A 60 2.59 -2.67 6.29
N PHE A 61 1.33 -2.57 5.90
CA PHE A 61 0.94 -2.54 4.48
C PHE A 61 0.01 -1.38 4.17
N LEU A 62 0.32 -0.70 3.08
CA LEU A 62 -0.53 0.34 2.50
C LEU A 62 -0.77 -0.05 1.04
N VAL A 63 -2.03 -0.30 0.68
CA VAL A 63 -2.39 -0.98 -0.57
C VAL A 63 -3.18 -0.06 -1.48
N GLY A 64 -2.83 -0.07 -2.77
CA GLY A 64 -3.59 0.65 -3.79
C GLY A 64 -4.95 0.01 -4.02
N LYS A 65 -6.02 0.74 -3.75
CA LYS A 65 -7.39 0.20 -3.83
C LYS A 65 -7.73 -0.34 -5.21
N ARG A 66 -7.23 0.29 -6.25
CA ARG A 66 -7.51 -0.12 -7.63
C ARG A 66 -6.98 -1.51 -7.99
N PHE A 67 -6.01 -2.01 -7.22
CA PHE A 67 -5.40 -3.31 -7.47
C PHE A 67 -6.03 -4.43 -6.64
N ILE A 68 -6.96 -4.11 -5.76
CA ILE A 68 -7.58 -5.10 -4.88
C ILE A 68 -8.62 -5.89 -5.66
N HIS A 69 -8.40 -7.21 -5.74
CA HIS A 69 -9.36 -8.14 -6.33
C HIS A 69 -10.40 -8.56 -5.30
N SER A 70 -9.94 -8.93 -4.09
CA SER A 70 -10.83 -9.35 -3.02
C SER A 70 -10.18 -9.09 -1.67
N ILE A 71 -11.00 -9.01 -0.64
CA ILE A 71 -10.54 -8.83 0.74
C ILE A 71 -11.44 -9.63 1.69
N ASP A 72 -10.80 -10.29 2.65
CA ASP A 72 -11.50 -10.88 3.79
C ASP A 72 -10.79 -10.48 5.09
N SER A 73 -11.21 -11.03 6.22
CA SER A 73 -10.67 -10.62 7.52
C SER A 73 -9.20 -11.01 7.74
N THR A 74 -8.64 -11.83 6.87
CA THR A 74 -7.27 -12.34 7.03
C THR A 74 -6.32 -11.88 5.94
N ARG A 75 -6.83 -11.58 4.73
CA ARG A 75 -5.95 -11.25 3.61
C ARG A 75 -6.65 -10.39 2.56
N VAL A 76 -5.81 -9.69 1.80
CA VAL A 76 -6.18 -9.01 0.56
C VAL A 76 -5.55 -9.79 -0.59
N VAL A 77 -6.33 -10.05 -1.64
CA VAL A 77 -5.80 -10.64 -2.87
C VAL A 77 -5.80 -9.56 -3.93
N LEU A 78 -4.66 -9.33 -4.55
CA LEU A 78 -4.53 -8.35 -5.62
C LEU A 78 -4.84 -9.00 -6.97
N ASP A 79 -5.13 -8.17 -7.97
CA ASP A 79 -5.40 -8.64 -9.33
C ASP A 79 -4.24 -9.46 -9.90
N SER A 80 -3.02 -9.18 -9.44
CA SER A 80 -1.81 -9.93 -9.82
C SER A 80 -1.74 -11.32 -9.21
N GLY A 81 -2.61 -11.63 -8.23
CA GLY A 81 -2.57 -12.87 -7.47
C GLY A 81 -1.78 -12.79 -6.17
N GLU A 82 -1.10 -11.68 -5.92
CA GLU A 82 -0.39 -11.48 -4.66
C GLU A 82 -1.38 -11.45 -3.49
N GLU A 83 -0.97 -12.03 -2.36
CA GLU A 83 -1.78 -12.03 -1.14
C GLU A 83 -1.04 -11.29 -0.05
N LEU A 84 -1.74 -10.35 0.57
CA LEU A 84 -1.19 -9.52 1.64
C LEU A 84 -2.03 -9.69 2.90
N PRO A 85 -1.41 -9.61 4.09
CA PRO A 85 -2.15 -9.80 5.33
C PRO A 85 -3.08 -8.63 5.63
N VAL A 86 -4.19 -8.94 6.30
CA VAL A 86 -5.10 -7.93 6.85
C VAL A 86 -5.02 -8.03 8.37
N GLY A 87 -4.75 -6.89 9.01
CA GLY A 87 -4.74 -6.82 10.46
C GLY A 87 -6.15 -6.64 11.00
N LYS A 88 -6.43 -7.29 12.13
CA LYS A 88 -7.73 -7.25 12.78
C LYS A 88 -8.20 -5.81 13.03
N ARG A 89 -7.28 -4.94 13.39
CA ARG A 89 -7.56 -3.53 13.73
C ARG A 89 -7.90 -2.70 12.50
N TYR A 90 -7.57 -3.19 11.31
CA TYR A 90 -7.67 -2.41 10.07
C TYR A 90 -8.78 -2.90 9.14
N TYR A 91 -9.37 -4.04 9.44
CA TYR A 91 -10.31 -4.67 8.53
C TYR A 91 -11.57 -3.83 8.30
N ALA A 92 -12.22 -3.38 9.37
CA ALA A 92 -13.45 -2.60 9.25
C ALA A 92 -13.22 -1.29 8.48
N ASP A 93 -12.12 -0.57 8.81
CA ASP A 93 -11.77 0.67 8.13
C ASP A 93 -11.41 0.42 6.68
N SER A 94 -10.77 -0.71 6.40
CA SER A 94 -10.42 -1.09 5.02
C SER A 94 -11.67 -1.31 4.18
N LEU A 95 -12.65 -2.04 4.71
CA LEU A 95 -13.92 -2.25 4.01
C LEU A 95 -14.63 -0.93 3.72
N ALA A 96 -14.69 -0.04 4.72
CA ALA A 96 -15.31 1.25 4.55
C ALA A 96 -14.60 2.08 3.49
N SER A 97 -13.27 2.06 3.47
CA SER A 97 -12.46 2.81 2.52
C SER A 97 -12.61 2.27 1.10
N ILE A 98 -12.70 0.97 0.95
CA ILE A 98 -12.86 0.33 -0.37
C ILE A 98 -14.27 0.57 -0.93
N GLY A 99 -15.22 0.90 -0.05
CA GLY A 99 -16.59 1.16 -0.48
C GLY A 99 -17.39 -0.10 -0.70
N VAL A 100 -17.22 -1.08 0.18
CA VAL A 100 -17.97 -2.33 0.09
C VAL A 100 -19.44 -2.06 0.36
N ALA A 101 -20.30 -2.36 -0.61
CA ALA A 101 -21.73 -2.31 -0.44
C ALA A 101 -22.17 -3.56 0.33
N SER A 102 -22.93 -3.36 1.38
CA SER A 102 -23.49 -4.44 2.16
C SER A 102 -24.86 -4.81 1.63
#